data_b78d617e844343760e5e785ecfd84336
#
_entry.id   b78d617e844343760e5e785ecfd84336
#
_cell.length_a   1.000
_cell.length_b   1.000
_cell.length_c   1.000
_cell.angle_alpha   90.00
_cell.angle_beta   90.00
_cell.angle_gamma   90.00
#
_symmetry.space_group_name_H-M   'P 1'
#
loop_
_entity.id
_entity.type
_entity.pdbx_description
1 polymer ?
#
loop_
_entity_poly.entity_id
_entity_poly.type
_entity_poly.pdbx_seq_one_letter_code
_entity_poly.pdbx_strand_id
1 'polypeptide(L)'
;MNRKEEVLRLIEEGYTTAKELAAHFNVSLMTIYRILRELEEEGKIVRRHGTVELKGDEHVKDSACAVCGKEVDLRLAFIYMLKGGKKLHTCCAHCGLLLYRTISPEKIEAVMTRDFITCNPINAFAGSYVVGSSVSPCCSPSAFVFAHREHAQKFVTGFGGHISDFEEAVVRMETMMKSGINVDIDI
;
A
#
# COMPACT_ATOMS: atom_id res chain seq x y z
N MET A 1 10.21 18.11 28.78
CA MET A 1 9.66 17.42 27.60
C MET A 1 8.55 18.29 27.04
N ASN A 2 8.59 18.63 25.77
CA ASN A 2 7.59 19.48 25.12
C ASN A 2 6.29 18.67 24.94
N ARG A 3 5.13 19.29 25.19
CA ARG A 3 3.82 18.62 25.06
C ARG A 3 3.57 18.03 23.67
N LYS A 4 4.15 18.60 22.62
CA LYS A 4 4.12 18.06 21.26
C LYS A 4 4.86 16.72 21.14
N GLU A 5 6.02 16.59 21.76
CA GLU A 5 6.80 15.35 21.77
C GLU A 5 6.07 14.23 22.50
N GLU A 6 5.38 14.58 23.57
CA GLU A 6 4.59 13.61 24.34
C GLU A 6 3.34 13.16 23.56
N VAL A 7 2.69 14.07 22.81
CA VAL A 7 1.59 13.72 21.89
C VAL A 7 2.08 12.75 20.80
N LEU A 8 3.23 13.01 20.19
CA LEU A 8 3.80 12.11 19.17
C LEU A 8 4.07 10.71 19.74
N ARG A 9 4.67 10.63 20.95
CA ARG A 9 4.92 9.36 21.62
C ARG A 9 3.62 8.58 21.88
N LEU A 10 2.57 9.25 22.35
CA LEU A 10 1.27 8.61 22.60
C LEU A 10 0.63 8.08 21.30
N ILE A 11 0.81 8.81 20.19
CA ILE A 11 0.34 8.33 18.89
C ILE A 11 1.11 7.06 18.47
N GLU A 12 2.42 6.98 18.72
CA GLU A 12 3.23 5.74 18.54
C GLU A 12 2.72 4.59 19.41
N GLU A 13 2.28 4.88 20.62
CA GLU A 13 1.72 3.91 21.58
C GLU A 13 0.27 3.49 21.23
N GLY A 14 -0.34 4.07 20.16
CA GLY A 14 -1.65 3.68 19.66
C GLY A 14 -2.82 4.60 20.05
N TYR A 15 -2.59 5.75 20.62
CA TYR A 15 -3.63 6.77 20.84
C TYR A 15 -3.94 7.48 19.53
N THR A 16 -4.99 7.08 18.86
CA THR A 16 -5.27 7.53 17.48
C THR A 16 -6.34 8.61 17.37
N THR A 17 -7.00 8.98 18.47
CA THR A 17 -8.08 9.98 18.44
C THR A 17 -7.78 11.19 19.31
N ALA A 18 -8.26 12.38 18.89
CA ALA A 18 -8.15 13.60 19.68
C ALA A 18 -8.84 13.47 21.06
N LYS A 19 -9.87 12.62 21.15
CA LYS A 19 -10.61 12.39 22.40
C LYS A 19 -9.78 11.60 23.41
N GLU A 20 -9.09 10.56 22.98
CA GLU A 20 -8.17 9.77 23.83
C GLU A 20 -7.02 10.62 24.32
N LEU A 21 -6.39 11.41 23.43
CA LEU A 21 -5.32 12.32 23.77
C LEU A 21 -5.78 13.39 24.76
N ALA A 22 -6.98 14.00 24.56
CA ALA A 22 -7.54 14.98 25.47
C ALA A 22 -7.79 14.40 26.88
N ALA A 23 -8.30 13.17 26.94
CA ALA A 23 -8.52 12.45 28.20
C ALA A 23 -7.19 12.16 28.92
N HIS A 24 -6.18 11.70 28.19
CA HIS A 24 -4.85 11.40 28.76
C HIS A 24 -4.20 12.64 29.39
N PHE A 25 -4.23 13.78 28.68
CA PHE A 25 -3.64 15.04 29.18
C PHE A 25 -4.54 15.82 30.13
N ASN A 26 -5.77 15.37 30.36
CA ASN A 26 -6.80 16.09 31.10
C ASN A 26 -6.97 17.55 30.62
N VAL A 27 -7.07 17.74 29.31
CA VAL A 27 -7.26 19.04 28.65
C VAL A 27 -8.48 19.04 27.74
N SER A 28 -8.89 20.24 27.32
CA SER A 28 -10.00 20.34 26.35
C SER A 28 -9.63 19.76 24.97
N LEU A 29 -10.63 19.25 24.24
CA LEU A 29 -10.47 18.84 22.85
C LEU A 29 -9.87 19.94 21.98
N MET A 30 -10.26 21.20 22.21
CA MET A 30 -9.73 22.35 21.47
C MET A 30 -8.22 22.52 21.66
N THR A 31 -7.73 22.24 22.86
CA THR A 31 -6.29 22.28 23.15
C THR A 31 -5.55 21.22 22.34
N ILE A 32 -6.08 20.00 22.28
CA ILE A 32 -5.48 18.93 21.48
C ILE A 32 -5.59 19.24 19.98
N TYR A 33 -6.73 19.70 19.48
CA TYR A 33 -6.85 20.08 18.07
C TYR A 33 -5.85 21.14 17.64
N ARG A 34 -5.53 22.11 18.52
CA ARG A 34 -4.50 23.10 18.23
C ARG A 34 -3.11 22.46 18.11
N ILE A 35 -2.76 21.56 19.04
CA ILE A 35 -1.47 20.85 19.01
C ILE A 35 -1.39 19.94 17.75
N LEU A 36 -2.46 19.23 17.45
CA LEU A 36 -2.50 18.35 16.27
C LEU A 36 -2.39 19.16 14.97
N ARG A 37 -3.01 20.34 14.88
CA ARG A 37 -2.86 21.22 13.73
C ARG A 37 -1.43 21.69 13.55
N GLU A 38 -0.78 22.12 14.62
CA GLU A 38 0.63 22.53 14.60
C GLU A 38 1.55 21.37 14.18
N LEU A 39 1.31 20.14 14.68
CA LEU A 39 2.07 18.95 14.30
C LEU A 39 1.82 18.54 12.84
N GLU A 40 0.62 18.75 12.33
CA GLU A 40 0.28 18.50 10.92
C GLU A 40 0.94 19.56 10.00
N GLU A 41 0.95 20.84 10.40
CA GLU A 41 1.68 21.92 9.71
C GLU A 41 3.21 21.68 9.73
N GLU A 42 3.75 21.11 10.83
CA GLU A 42 5.14 20.68 10.93
C GLU A 42 5.42 19.38 10.14
N GLY A 43 4.40 18.78 9.54
CA GLY A 43 4.52 17.55 8.76
C GLY A 43 4.80 16.30 9.58
N LYS A 44 4.55 16.27 10.87
CA LYS A 44 4.83 15.14 11.77
C LYS A 44 3.69 14.13 11.87
N ILE A 45 2.46 14.57 11.60
CA ILE A 45 1.26 13.73 11.65
C ILE A 45 0.37 13.97 10.43
N VAL A 46 -0.53 13.01 10.19
CA VAL A 46 -1.64 13.11 9.22
C VAL A 46 -2.94 12.83 9.94
N ARG A 47 -3.98 13.64 9.68
CA ARG A 47 -5.32 13.41 10.20
C ARG A 47 -6.23 12.87 9.09
N ARG A 48 -6.93 11.77 9.37
CA ARG A 48 -7.87 11.13 8.44
C ARG A 48 -9.13 10.71 9.19
N HIS A 49 -10.30 11.19 8.74
CA HIS A 49 -11.61 10.73 9.25
C HIS A 49 -11.74 10.62 10.78
N GLY A 50 -11.15 11.59 11.52
CA GLY A 50 -11.22 11.61 13.00
C GLY A 50 -10.10 10.86 13.71
N THR A 51 -9.22 10.18 13.00
CA THR A 51 -8.01 9.56 13.54
C THR A 51 -6.76 10.40 13.25
N VAL A 52 -5.75 10.22 14.08
CA VAL A 52 -4.43 10.84 13.97
C VAL A 52 -3.40 9.74 13.85
N GLU A 53 -2.54 9.85 12.87
CA GLU A 53 -1.44 8.92 12.62
C GLU A 53 -0.14 9.72 12.55
N LEU A 54 0.97 9.14 13.03
CA LEU A 54 2.27 9.72 12.72
C LEU A 54 2.42 9.76 11.22
N LYS A 55 2.93 10.86 10.71
CA LYS A 55 3.41 10.90 9.36
C LYS A 55 4.66 10.02 9.36
N GLY A 56 4.46 8.73 9.10
CA GLY A 56 5.56 7.78 8.96
C GLY A 56 6.59 8.34 8.00
N ASP A 57 7.86 8.04 8.23
CA ASP A 57 9.00 8.57 7.49
C ASP A 57 8.63 8.79 6.03
N GLU A 58 8.63 10.05 5.61
CA GLU A 58 8.27 10.51 4.26
C GLU A 58 9.20 9.98 3.16
N HIS A 59 9.92 8.92 3.42
CA HIS A 59 10.71 8.24 2.39
C HIS A 59 9.88 7.62 1.25
N VAL A 60 8.54 7.63 1.36
CA VAL A 60 7.69 7.09 0.28
C VAL A 60 7.26 8.16 -0.72
N LYS A 61 7.26 9.45 -0.36
CA LYS A 61 6.96 10.52 -1.34
C LYS A 61 8.06 10.72 -2.39
N ASP A 62 9.30 10.33 -2.07
CA ASP A 62 10.44 10.41 -2.98
C ASP A 62 10.85 9.05 -3.57
N SER A 63 10.15 7.98 -3.28
CA SER A 63 10.49 6.68 -3.83
C SER A 63 9.86 6.51 -5.21
N ALA A 64 10.68 6.64 -6.23
CA ALA A 64 10.32 6.20 -7.56
C ALA A 64 10.16 4.67 -7.58
N CYS A 65 9.22 4.20 -8.39
CA CYS A 65 9.04 2.79 -8.64
C CYS A 65 10.34 2.14 -9.15
N ALA A 66 10.81 1.10 -8.47
CA ALA A 66 12.06 0.40 -8.80
C ALA A 66 12.05 -0.24 -10.22
N VAL A 67 10.88 -0.36 -10.86
CA VAL A 67 10.73 -0.96 -12.19
C VAL A 67 10.52 0.10 -13.27
N CYS A 68 9.58 1.02 -13.10
CA CYS A 68 9.18 1.96 -14.15
C CYS A 68 9.46 3.43 -13.84
N GLY A 69 10.02 3.75 -12.69
CA GLY A 69 10.38 5.11 -12.29
C GLY A 69 9.21 6.04 -11.91
N LYS A 70 7.95 5.60 -12.04
CA LYS A 70 6.78 6.40 -11.66
C LYS A 70 6.75 6.66 -10.15
N GLU A 71 6.14 7.77 -9.76
CA GLU A 71 5.81 8.04 -8.36
C GLU A 71 4.95 6.91 -7.76
N VAL A 72 5.20 6.56 -6.50
CA VAL A 72 4.52 5.47 -5.82
C VAL A 72 3.30 5.99 -5.05
N ASP A 73 2.11 5.60 -5.50
CA ASP A 73 0.88 5.76 -4.71
C ASP A 73 0.78 4.63 -3.68
N LEU A 74 0.79 4.99 -2.41
CA LEU A 74 0.70 4.03 -1.29
C LEU A 74 -0.53 3.13 -1.33
N ARG A 75 -1.60 3.53 -1.99
CA ARG A 75 -2.82 2.73 -2.14
C ARG A 75 -2.62 1.52 -3.04
N LEU A 76 -1.70 1.63 -4.01
CA LEU A 76 -1.40 0.59 -4.99
C LEU A 76 -0.03 -0.02 -4.76
N ALA A 77 0.76 0.56 -3.86
CA ALA A 77 2.15 0.20 -3.64
C ALA A 77 2.35 -1.28 -3.33
N PHE A 78 3.44 -1.80 -3.87
CA PHE A 78 3.95 -3.12 -3.58
C PHE A 78 5.37 -2.96 -3.01
N ILE A 79 5.61 -3.43 -1.80
CA ILE A 79 6.81 -3.13 -1.04
C ILE A 79 7.55 -4.41 -0.70
N TYR A 80 8.76 -4.56 -1.20
CA TYR A 80 9.69 -5.63 -0.84
C TYR A 80 10.55 -5.19 0.33
N MET A 81 10.55 -5.95 1.38
CA MET A 81 11.50 -5.86 2.50
C MET A 81 12.57 -6.92 2.29
N LEU A 82 13.80 -6.48 2.13
CA LEU A 82 14.94 -7.36 1.89
C LEU A 82 15.74 -7.56 3.18
N LYS A 83 16.37 -8.72 3.30
CA LYS A 83 17.34 -8.97 4.37
C LYS A 83 18.40 -7.87 4.39
N GLY A 84 18.71 -7.36 5.59
CA GLY A 84 19.57 -6.19 5.75
C GLY A 84 18.83 -4.85 5.75
N GLY A 85 17.49 -4.85 5.78
CA GLY A 85 16.67 -3.66 6.02
C GLY A 85 16.37 -2.80 4.79
N LYS A 86 16.91 -3.15 3.60
CA LYS A 86 16.61 -2.42 2.36
C LYS A 86 15.18 -2.63 1.94
N LYS A 87 14.48 -1.55 1.59
CA LYS A 87 13.14 -1.59 1.01
C LYS A 87 13.16 -1.21 -0.46
N LEU A 88 12.40 -1.91 -1.28
CA LEU A 88 12.15 -1.57 -2.68
C LEU A 88 10.65 -1.31 -2.85
N HIS A 89 10.31 -0.17 -3.43
CA HIS A 89 8.93 0.23 -3.68
C HIS A 89 8.60 0.10 -5.15
N THR A 90 7.40 -0.37 -5.46
CA THR A 90 6.85 -0.33 -6.81
C THR A 90 5.49 0.35 -6.81
N CYS A 91 5.13 0.99 -7.94
CA CYS A 91 3.94 1.83 -8.03
C CYS A 91 2.62 1.03 -7.97
N CYS A 92 2.65 -0.26 -8.29
CA CYS A 92 1.47 -1.14 -8.26
C CYS A 92 1.88 -2.61 -8.34
N ALA A 93 0.90 -3.51 -8.21
CA ALA A 93 1.12 -4.95 -8.27
C ALA A 93 1.74 -5.42 -9.60
N HIS A 94 1.42 -4.78 -10.75
CA HIS A 94 2.10 -5.07 -12.03
C HIS A 94 3.62 -5.01 -11.89
N CYS A 95 4.14 -3.86 -11.46
CA CYS A 95 5.57 -3.68 -11.26
C CYS A 95 6.13 -4.54 -10.13
N GLY A 96 5.31 -4.79 -9.10
CA GLY A 96 5.67 -5.70 -8.01
C GLY A 96 5.92 -7.13 -8.51
N LEU A 97 5.01 -7.68 -9.29
CA LEU A 97 5.13 -9.02 -9.87
C LEU A 97 6.35 -9.13 -10.80
N LEU A 98 6.61 -8.11 -11.61
CA LEU A 98 7.81 -8.07 -12.47
C LEU A 98 9.11 -8.02 -11.66
N LEU A 99 9.14 -7.23 -10.59
CA LEU A 99 10.32 -7.09 -9.73
C LEU A 99 10.69 -8.42 -9.04
N TYR A 100 9.69 -9.24 -8.69
CA TYR A 100 9.90 -10.54 -8.05
C TYR A 100 10.90 -11.43 -8.80
N ARG A 101 10.85 -11.43 -10.13
CA ARG A 101 11.75 -12.22 -10.98
C ARG A 101 13.21 -11.75 -10.96
N THR A 102 13.45 -10.53 -10.51
CA THR A 102 14.80 -9.94 -10.48
C THR A 102 15.49 -10.07 -9.12
N ILE A 103 14.75 -10.50 -8.10
CA ILE A 103 15.25 -10.65 -6.72
C ILE A 103 15.37 -12.12 -6.40
N SER A 104 16.53 -12.55 -5.90
CA SER A 104 16.71 -13.92 -5.39
C SER A 104 15.78 -14.14 -4.18
N PRO A 105 14.94 -15.19 -4.18
CA PRO A 105 13.92 -15.41 -3.13
C PRO A 105 14.49 -15.41 -1.70
N GLU A 106 15.69 -15.93 -1.53
CA GLU A 106 16.38 -15.99 -0.24
C GLU A 106 16.75 -14.60 0.35
N LYS A 107 16.73 -13.56 -0.48
CA LYS A 107 16.96 -12.16 -0.05
C LYS A 107 15.68 -11.47 0.41
N ILE A 108 14.52 -12.02 0.10
CA ILE A 108 13.23 -11.45 0.45
C ILE A 108 12.88 -11.86 1.88
N GLU A 109 12.65 -10.87 2.73
CA GLU A 109 12.17 -11.08 4.10
C GLU A 109 10.64 -11.04 4.14
N ALA A 110 10.04 -10.05 3.50
CA ALA A 110 8.59 -9.93 3.36
C ALA A 110 8.22 -9.12 2.12
N VAL A 111 7.01 -9.34 1.63
CA VAL A 111 6.41 -8.52 0.57
C VAL A 111 5.03 -8.07 1.02
N MET A 112 4.84 -6.77 1.10
CA MET A 112 3.60 -6.15 1.54
C MET A 112 2.95 -5.37 0.41
N THR A 113 1.64 -5.44 0.36
CA THR A 113 0.80 -4.62 -0.52
C THR A 113 -0.49 -4.24 0.21
N ARG A 114 -1.42 -3.62 -0.49
CA ARG A 114 -2.74 -3.29 0.07
C ARG A 114 -3.84 -4.01 -0.69
N ASP A 115 -4.85 -4.43 0.07
CA ASP A 115 -6.13 -4.88 -0.50
C ASP A 115 -6.75 -3.75 -1.31
N PHE A 116 -7.12 -4.02 -2.56
CA PHE A 116 -7.62 -3.00 -3.47
C PHE A 116 -8.94 -2.37 -3.02
N ILE A 117 -9.80 -3.12 -2.34
CA ILE A 117 -11.12 -2.64 -1.89
C ILE A 117 -11.01 -1.88 -0.57
N THR A 118 -10.35 -2.48 0.42
CA THR A 118 -10.33 -1.96 1.80
C THR A 118 -9.13 -1.09 2.11
N CYS A 119 -8.09 -1.10 1.26
CA CYS A 119 -6.79 -0.47 1.47
C CYS A 119 -6.02 -1.00 2.69
N ASN A 120 -6.45 -2.09 3.32
CA ASN A 120 -5.74 -2.71 4.42
C ASN A 120 -4.42 -3.33 3.93
N PRO A 121 -3.33 -3.25 4.71
CA PRO A 121 -2.09 -3.92 4.38
C PRO A 121 -2.27 -5.43 4.44
N ILE A 122 -1.70 -6.13 3.45
CA ILE A 122 -1.73 -7.58 3.35
C ILE A 122 -0.36 -8.12 2.91
N ASN A 123 -0.06 -9.34 3.31
CA ASN A 123 1.07 -10.06 2.76
C ASN A 123 0.78 -10.39 1.29
N ALA A 124 1.65 -9.97 0.39
CA ALA A 124 1.46 -10.15 -1.04
C ALA A 124 1.36 -11.62 -1.47
N PHE A 125 2.11 -12.52 -0.81
CA PHE A 125 2.07 -13.96 -1.11
C PHE A 125 0.73 -14.62 -0.76
N ALA A 126 -0.05 -14.01 0.16
CA ALA A 126 -1.35 -14.53 0.58
C ALA A 126 -2.53 -13.90 -0.19
N GLY A 127 -2.27 -12.92 -1.06
CA GLY A 127 -3.29 -12.22 -1.81
C GLY A 127 -3.90 -13.06 -2.95
N SER A 128 -5.14 -12.73 -3.31
CA SER A 128 -5.77 -13.16 -4.56
C SER A 128 -5.56 -12.07 -5.60
N TYR A 129 -5.00 -12.41 -6.74
CA TYR A 129 -4.66 -11.47 -7.81
C TYR A 129 -5.71 -11.47 -8.91
N VAL A 130 -5.96 -10.30 -9.49
CA VAL A 130 -6.68 -10.17 -10.77
C VAL A 130 -5.73 -9.52 -11.76
N VAL A 131 -5.43 -10.21 -12.85
CA VAL A 131 -4.50 -9.77 -13.89
C VAL A 131 -5.24 -9.58 -15.20
N GLY A 132 -4.95 -8.48 -15.91
CA GLY A 132 -5.51 -8.22 -17.24
C GLY A 132 -6.96 -7.77 -17.25
N SER A 133 -7.41 -7.08 -16.20
CA SER A 133 -8.73 -6.42 -16.15
C SER A 133 -8.80 -5.23 -17.10
N SER A 134 -10.01 -4.84 -17.52
CA SER A 134 -10.27 -3.61 -18.28
C SER A 134 -9.98 -2.32 -17.48
N VAL A 135 -9.92 -2.42 -16.15
CA VAL A 135 -9.54 -1.31 -15.26
C VAL A 135 -8.02 -1.23 -15.18
N SER A 136 -7.44 -0.04 -15.39
CA SER A 136 -5.98 0.14 -15.36
C SER A 136 -5.61 1.49 -14.72
N PRO A 137 -5.58 1.58 -13.38
CA PRO A 137 -5.32 2.83 -12.67
C PRO A 137 -3.84 3.23 -12.67
N CYS A 138 -2.91 2.33 -13.00
CA CYS A 138 -1.48 2.60 -12.98
C CYS A 138 -0.75 2.07 -14.22
N CYS A 139 -0.43 0.79 -14.27
CA CYS A 139 0.31 0.14 -15.36
C CYS A 139 -0.59 -0.83 -16.12
N SER A 140 -0.26 -1.05 -17.41
CA SER A 140 -0.89 -2.04 -18.27
C SER A 140 0.14 -3.10 -18.69
N PRO A 141 -0.21 -4.39 -18.70
CA PRO A 141 -1.46 -5.00 -18.21
C PRO A 141 -1.73 -4.71 -16.73
N SER A 142 -3.00 -4.57 -16.35
CA SER A 142 -3.36 -4.28 -14.97
C SER A 142 -3.15 -5.48 -14.03
N ALA A 143 -2.82 -5.19 -12.76
CA ALA A 143 -2.81 -6.18 -11.70
C ALA A 143 -3.35 -5.57 -10.41
N PHE A 144 -4.25 -6.29 -9.76
CA PHE A 144 -4.87 -5.92 -8.48
C PHE A 144 -4.68 -7.03 -7.47
N VAL A 145 -4.66 -6.67 -6.19
CA VAL A 145 -4.54 -7.63 -5.09
C VAL A 145 -5.73 -7.49 -4.15
N PHE A 146 -6.29 -8.61 -3.76
CA PHE A 146 -7.42 -8.70 -2.86
C PHE A 146 -7.07 -9.61 -1.68
N ALA A 147 -7.43 -9.21 -0.47
CA ALA A 147 -7.28 -10.04 0.71
C ALA A 147 -8.18 -11.29 0.67
N HIS A 148 -9.36 -11.14 0.04
CA HIS A 148 -10.37 -12.18 -0.06
C HIS A 148 -10.67 -12.53 -1.52
N ARG A 149 -10.59 -13.80 -1.86
CA ARG A 149 -10.88 -14.31 -3.21
C ARG A 149 -12.30 -13.95 -3.69
N GLU A 150 -13.24 -13.84 -2.76
CA GLU A 150 -14.61 -13.42 -3.08
C GLU A 150 -14.67 -12.00 -3.65
N HIS A 151 -13.84 -11.08 -3.15
CA HIS A 151 -13.73 -9.72 -3.69
C HIS A 151 -13.12 -9.73 -5.10
N ALA A 152 -12.10 -10.54 -5.33
CA ALA A 152 -11.53 -10.74 -6.66
C ALA A 152 -12.58 -11.29 -7.63
N GLN A 153 -13.41 -12.25 -7.20
CA GLN A 153 -14.49 -12.80 -8.02
C GLN A 153 -15.54 -11.75 -8.42
N LYS A 154 -15.98 -10.94 -7.46
CA LYS A 154 -16.92 -9.83 -7.74
C LYS A 154 -16.31 -8.81 -8.69
N PHE A 155 -15.03 -8.51 -8.52
CA PHE A 155 -14.32 -7.58 -9.39
C PHE A 155 -14.24 -8.10 -10.85
N VAL A 156 -13.85 -9.35 -11.04
CA VAL A 156 -13.75 -9.98 -12.37
C VAL A 156 -15.11 -10.04 -13.07
N THR A 157 -16.20 -10.28 -12.34
CA THR A 157 -17.55 -10.28 -12.90
C THR A 157 -17.91 -8.93 -13.54
N GLY A 158 -17.42 -7.81 -12.98
CA GLY A 158 -17.71 -6.47 -13.50
C GLY A 158 -16.69 -5.94 -14.51
N PHE A 159 -15.43 -6.35 -14.38
CA PHE A 159 -14.31 -5.69 -15.08
C PHE A 159 -13.38 -6.67 -15.83
N GLY A 160 -13.72 -7.94 -15.86
CA GLY A 160 -12.90 -8.96 -16.50
C GLY A 160 -11.55 -9.20 -15.78
N GLY A 161 -10.68 -9.95 -16.43
CA GLY A 161 -9.39 -10.36 -15.91
C GLY A 161 -9.38 -11.80 -15.40
N HIS A 162 -8.21 -12.25 -15.00
CA HIS A 162 -7.99 -13.61 -14.49
C HIS A 162 -7.64 -13.60 -13.02
N ILE A 163 -8.32 -14.44 -12.23
CA ILE A 163 -8.00 -14.63 -10.82
C ILE A 163 -6.87 -15.65 -10.71
N SER A 164 -5.82 -15.27 -9.98
CA SER A 164 -4.60 -16.05 -9.78
C SER A 164 -4.16 -15.99 -8.32
N ASP A 165 -3.34 -16.93 -7.89
CA ASP A 165 -2.48 -16.76 -6.74
C ASP A 165 -1.23 -15.92 -7.11
N PHE A 166 -0.31 -15.74 -6.17
CA PHE A 166 0.89 -14.93 -6.39
C PHE A 166 1.77 -15.50 -7.52
N GLU A 167 2.09 -16.78 -7.46
CA GLU A 167 3.03 -17.42 -8.40
C GLU A 167 2.45 -17.45 -9.82
N GLU A 168 1.18 -17.82 -9.95
CA GLU A 168 0.47 -17.78 -11.22
C GLU A 168 0.38 -16.35 -11.78
N ALA A 169 0.13 -15.35 -10.92
CA ALA A 169 0.09 -13.94 -11.32
C ALA A 169 1.45 -13.47 -11.87
N VAL A 170 2.57 -13.88 -11.25
CA VAL A 170 3.93 -13.58 -11.73
C VAL A 170 4.13 -14.15 -13.14
N VAL A 171 3.82 -15.43 -13.35
CA VAL A 171 3.99 -16.09 -14.66
C VAL A 171 3.09 -15.44 -15.72
N ARG A 172 1.85 -15.16 -15.38
CA ARG A 172 0.87 -14.54 -16.26
C ARG A 172 1.28 -13.13 -16.67
N MET A 173 1.72 -12.32 -15.71
CA MET A 173 2.21 -10.98 -15.97
C MET A 173 3.42 -10.98 -16.92
N GLU A 174 4.37 -11.87 -16.68
CA GLU A 174 5.55 -12.02 -17.52
C GLU A 174 5.18 -12.43 -18.97
N THR A 175 4.24 -13.33 -19.11
CA THR A 175 3.73 -13.80 -20.41
C THR A 175 3.07 -12.64 -21.16
N MET A 176 2.20 -11.89 -20.52
CA MET A 176 1.52 -10.74 -21.11
C MET A 176 2.50 -9.65 -21.55
N MET A 177 3.55 -9.41 -20.76
CA MET A 177 4.60 -8.44 -21.13
C MET A 177 5.44 -8.88 -22.33
N LYS A 178 5.74 -10.18 -22.46
CA LYS A 178 6.52 -10.72 -23.60
C LYS A 178 5.72 -10.75 -24.90
N SER A 179 4.43 -11.01 -24.81
CA SER A 179 3.57 -11.14 -26.01
C SER A 179 3.15 -9.79 -26.59
N GLY A 180 3.30 -8.68 -25.84
CA GLY A 180 2.78 -7.38 -26.25
C GLY A 180 1.25 -7.35 -26.44
N ILE A 181 0.56 -8.41 -26.07
CA ILE A 181 -0.86 -8.61 -26.27
C ILE A 181 -1.59 -8.15 -25.01
N ASN A 182 -2.38 -7.10 -25.13
CA ASN A 182 -3.61 -7.01 -24.34
C ASN A 182 -4.44 -8.24 -24.76
N VAL A 183 -4.57 -9.21 -23.88
CA VAL A 183 -5.46 -10.36 -24.14
C VAL A 183 -6.86 -9.77 -24.18
N ASP A 184 -7.44 -9.63 -25.36
CA ASP A 184 -8.85 -9.38 -25.54
C ASP A 184 -9.60 -10.52 -24.84
N ILE A 185 -10.35 -10.16 -23.83
CA ILE A 185 -11.14 -11.11 -23.05
C ILE A 185 -12.43 -11.27 -23.83
N ASP A 186 -12.57 -12.39 -24.55
CA ASP A 186 -13.87 -12.84 -25.03
C ASP A 186 -14.79 -13.05 -23.82
N ILE A 187 -15.86 -12.24 -23.75
CA ILE A 187 -16.90 -12.28 -22.74
C ILE A 187 -17.89 -13.40 -23.09
#